data_e26a5cdda99e6128d710e5946719b268
#
_entry.id   e26a5cdda99e6128d710e5946719b268
#
_cell.length_a   1.000
_cell.length_b   1.000
_cell.length_c   1.000
_cell.angle_alpha   90.00
_cell.angle_beta   90.00
_cell.angle_gamma   90.00
#
_symmetry.space_group_name_H-M   'P 1'
#
loop_
_entity.id
_entity.type
_entity.pdbx_description
1 polymer ?
#
loop_
_entity_poly.entity_id
_entity_poly.type
_entity_poly.pdbx_seq_one_letter_code
_entity_poly.pdbx_strand_id
1 'polypeptide(L)'
;MEQFVIQSRTSLCRKREGGVEKALKQDIIAFYHGDYQGGGNWRVPSTIENLICTFKNDITTYPQQTLNNAINKLTQILKVDLPEILRLSGKQNLRVCVIPRSKRENSYRCNQLYLRATIQLVTQQLNGFIDGTHDIIRHTDTATTHLARSGHGGAGELPYVGITKDTCNISDDVIGQDILLIDDLYTKTVNIDEDCIQALLDK
;
A
#
# COMPACT_ATOMS: atom_id res chain seq x y z
N MET A 1 17.14 1.65 2.90
CA MET A 1 16.07 0.62 3.03
C MET A 1 16.42 -0.30 4.18
N GLU A 2 15.46 -0.63 5.02
CA GLU A 2 15.59 -1.51 6.17
C GLU A 2 14.60 -2.67 6.09
N GLN A 3 14.89 -3.77 6.81
CA GLN A 3 14.07 -4.99 6.83
C GLN A 3 13.48 -5.20 8.21
N PHE A 4 12.23 -5.70 8.29
CA PHE A 4 11.58 -6.12 9.52
C PHE A 4 10.63 -7.30 9.27
N VAL A 5 10.03 -7.84 10.33
CA VAL A 5 9.05 -8.92 10.25
C VAL A 5 7.69 -8.43 10.70
N ILE A 6 6.69 -8.56 9.85
CA ILE A 6 5.29 -8.42 10.23
C ILE A 6 4.86 -9.73 10.88
N GLN A 7 4.62 -9.70 12.18
CA GLN A 7 4.31 -10.89 12.97
C GLN A 7 2.81 -11.18 12.98
N SER A 8 2.43 -12.41 12.67
CA SER A 8 1.05 -12.87 12.67
C SER A 8 0.32 -12.60 13.99
N ARG A 9 0.99 -12.80 15.13
CA ARG A 9 0.42 -12.60 16.48
C ARG A 9 0.10 -11.15 16.85
N THR A 10 0.64 -10.15 16.12
CA THR A 10 0.38 -8.72 16.38
C THR A 10 -0.78 -8.18 15.56
N SER A 11 -1.25 -8.94 14.57
CA SER A 11 -2.26 -8.51 13.62
C SER A 11 -3.63 -9.02 14.05
N LEU A 12 -4.23 -8.35 15.03
CA LEU A 12 -5.57 -8.67 15.53
C LEU A 12 -6.56 -7.59 15.10
N CYS A 13 -7.66 -7.98 14.49
CA CYS A 13 -8.78 -7.08 14.24
C CYS A 13 -10.13 -7.78 14.52
N ARG A 14 -11.18 -6.97 14.70
CA ARG A 14 -12.52 -7.51 14.94
C ARG A 14 -13.08 -8.05 13.63
N LYS A 15 -13.71 -9.21 13.69
CA LYS A 15 -14.52 -9.73 12.61
C LYS A 15 -15.73 -8.83 12.37
N ARG A 16 -16.23 -8.82 11.14
CA ARG A 16 -17.46 -8.11 10.76
C ARG A 16 -18.67 -8.55 11.60
N GLU A 17 -18.77 -9.85 11.89
CA GLU A 17 -19.88 -10.48 12.63
C GLU A 17 -19.65 -10.53 14.15
N GLY A 18 -18.60 -9.86 14.64
CA GLY A 18 -18.17 -9.93 16.04
C GLY A 18 -17.03 -10.93 16.26
N GLY A 19 -16.46 -10.91 17.46
CA GLY A 19 -15.26 -11.69 17.77
C GLY A 19 -13.96 -11.01 17.32
N VAL A 20 -12.83 -11.68 17.59
CA VAL A 20 -11.49 -11.22 17.24
C VAL A 20 -10.77 -12.33 16.50
N GLU A 21 -10.10 -11.98 15.41
CA GLU A 21 -9.31 -12.91 14.61
C GLU A 21 -8.02 -12.24 14.15
N LYS A 22 -6.98 -13.04 13.90
CA LYS A 22 -5.75 -12.54 13.27
C LYS A 22 -6.03 -12.23 11.80
N ALA A 23 -5.70 -11.03 11.37
CA ALA A 23 -5.74 -10.68 9.96
C ALA A 23 -4.66 -11.45 9.17
N LEU A 24 -3.48 -11.67 9.77
CA LEU A 24 -2.36 -12.39 9.18
C LEU A 24 -2.08 -13.69 9.95
N LYS A 25 -2.00 -14.84 9.23
CA LYS A 25 -1.81 -16.18 9.82
C LYS A 25 -0.36 -16.62 9.95
N GLN A 26 0.56 -16.01 9.19
CA GLN A 26 1.99 -16.31 9.21
C GLN A 26 2.82 -15.03 9.23
N ASP A 27 4.08 -15.15 9.65
CA ASP A 27 5.03 -14.03 9.64
C ASP A 27 5.48 -13.73 8.21
N ILE A 28 5.64 -12.44 7.91
CA ILE A 28 6.04 -11.96 6.58
C ILE A 28 7.25 -11.04 6.70
N ILE A 29 8.23 -11.24 5.82
CA ILE A 29 9.36 -10.31 5.67
C ILE A 29 8.85 -9.06 4.96
N ALA A 30 9.15 -7.91 5.53
CA ALA A 30 8.82 -6.61 4.99
C ALA A 30 10.02 -5.68 4.94
N PHE A 31 9.96 -4.69 4.07
CA PHE A 31 11.00 -3.68 3.87
C PHE A 31 10.38 -2.29 3.96
N TYR A 32 11.13 -1.30 4.43
CA TYR A 32 10.71 0.08 4.42
C TYR A 32 11.85 1.02 4.04
N HIS A 33 11.53 2.11 3.36
CA HIS A 33 12.52 3.08 2.89
C HIS A 33 12.93 4.04 4.00
N GLY A 34 12.01 4.43 4.88
CA GLY A 34 12.27 5.36 5.97
C GLY A 34 11.12 5.41 6.96
N ASP A 35 11.42 5.89 8.16
CA ASP A 35 10.46 6.01 9.26
C ASP A 35 9.49 7.16 9.06
N TYR A 36 8.21 6.90 9.35
CA TYR A 36 7.17 7.92 9.41
C TYR A 36 7.04 8.45 10.83
N GLN A 37 7.43 9.71 11.05
CA GLN A 37 7.42 10.33 12.38
C GLN A 37 6.11 11.05 12.72
N GLY A 38 5.28 11.34 11.73
CA GLY A 38 4.04 12.07 11.93
C GLY A 38 4.22 13.56 12.26
N GLY A 39 3.26 14.13 13.01
CA GLY A 39 3.31 15.54 13.41
C GLY A 39 3.22 16.52 12.25
N GLY A 40 4.01 17.60 12.30
CA GLY A 40 4.05 18.65 11.28
C GLY A 40 4.94 18.35 10.06
N ASN A 41 5.66 17.24 10.06
CA ASN A 41 6.68 16.89 9.06
C ASN A 41 6.14 16.86 7.62
N TRP A 42 4.85 16.56 7.45
CA TRP A 42 4.22 16.59 6.12
C TRP A 42 4.33 17.95 5.41
N ARG A 43 4.56 19.05 6.16
CA ARG A 43 4.79 20.39 5.61
C ARG A 43 6.25 20.65 5.23
N VAL A 44 7.16 19.79 5.68
CA VAL A 44 8.59 19.96 5.43
C VAL A 44 8.96 19.27 4.12
N PRO A 45 9.40 19.99 3.08
CA PRO A 45 9.80 19.41 1.82
C PRO A 45 10.85 18.30 2.01
N SER A 46 10.80 17.28 1.16
CA SER A 46 11.74 16.16 1.12
C SER A 46 11.64 15.13 2.27
N THR A 47 10.74 15.30 3.24
CA THR A 47 10.46 14.25 4.23
C THR A 47 9.59 13.14 3.63
N ILE A 48 9.60 11.97 4.24
CA ILE A 48 8.72 10.84 3.85
C ILE A 48 7.25 11.23 4.02
N GLU A 49 6.91 11.92 5.12
CA GLU A 49 5.56 12.41 5.38
C GLU A 49 5.06 13.37 4.30
N ASN A 50 5.93 14.28 3.86
CA ASN A 50 5.60 15.21 2.77
C ASN A 50 5.37 14.45 1.45
N LEU A 51 6.20 13.47 1.14
CA LEU A 51 6.07 12.63 -0.05
C LEU A 51 4.74 11.87 -0.05
N ILE A 52 4.40 11.18 1.05
CA ILE A 52 3.15 10.43 1.21
C ILE A 52 1.94 11.35 1.09
N CYS A 53 1.92 12.48 1.81
CA CYS A 53 0.81 13.43 1.74
C CYS A 53 0.64 14.03 0.35
N THR A 54 1.73 14.28 -0.36
CA THR A 54 1.70 14.78 -1.75
C THR A 54 1.04 13.76 -2.68
N PHE A 55 1.36 12.47 -2.56
CA PHE A 55 0.72 11.42 -3.36
C PHE A 55 -0.75 11.19 -2.99
N LYS A 56 -1.10 11.31 -1.70
CA LYS A 56 -2.52 11.22 -1.31
C LYS A 56 -3.35 12.33 -1.94
N ASN A 57 -2.85 13.55 -1.97
CA ASN A 57 -3.46 14.72 -2.64
C ASN A 57 -4.96 14.86 -2.31
N ASP A 58 -5.33 14.56 -1.07
CA ASP A 58 -6.72 14.49 -0.62
C ASP A 58 -7.24 15.85 -0.17
N ILE A 59 -6.86 16.28 1.05
CA ILE A 59 -7.31 17.53 1.67
C ILE A 59 -6.61 18.72 1.03
N THR A 60 -5.29 18.63 0.86
CA THR A 60 -4.48 19.63 0.20
C THR A 60 -4.31 19.26 -1.27
N THR A 61 -4.73 20.15 -2.15
CA THR A 61 -4.46 19.99 -3.60
C THR A 61 -3.10 20.59 -3.92
N TYR A 62 -2.18 19.76 -4.38
CA TYR A 62 -0.83 20.21 -4.73
C TYR A 62 -0.73 20.64 -6.19
N PRO A 63 0.09 21.70 -6.48
CA PRO A 63 0.41 22.09 -7.85
C PRO A 63 1.07 20.94 -8.63
N GLN A 64 0.87 20.90 -9.95
CA GLN A 64 1.43 19.85 -10.80
C GLN A 64 2.97 19.73 -10.68
N GLN A 65 3.68 20.84 -10.53
CA GLN A 65 5.14 20.82 -10.33
C GLN A 65 5.52 20.06 -9.04
N THR A 66 4.78 20.25 -7.96
CA THR A 66 5.01 19.53 -6.69
C THR A 66 4.75 18.03 -6.86
N LEU A 67 3.68 17.66 -7.58
CA LEU A 67 3.37 16.27 -7.90
C LEU A 67 4.47 15.64 -8.78
N ASN A 68 4.98 16.35 -9.78
CA ASN A 68 6.08 15.90 -10.63
C ASN A 68 7.37 15.67 -9.81
N ASN A 69 7.67 16.55 -8.87
CA ASN A 69 8.82 16.37 -7.98
C ASN A 69 8.66 15.12 -7.09
N ALA A 70 7.46 14.87 -6.59
CA ALA A 70 7.15 13.65 -5.81
C ALA A 70 7.30 12.38 -6.67
N ILE A 71 6.80 12.37 -7.91
CA ILE A 71 6.97 11.28 -8.87
C ILE A 71 8.45 11.00 -9.10
N ASN A 72 9.25 12.03 -9.38
CA ASN A 72 10.70 11.89 -9.59
C ASN A 72 11.39 11.31 -8.36
N LYS A 73 11.04 11.80 -7.16
CA LYS A 73 11.61 11.31 -5.89
C LYS A 73 11.28 9.83 -5.67
N LEU A 74 10.01 9.44 -5.82
CA LEU A 74 9.58 8.05 -5.68
C LEU A 74 10.24 7.15 -6.73
N THR A 75 10.35 7.61 -7.98
CA THR A 75 11.06 6.88 -9.04
C THR A 75 12.50 6.58 -8.65
N GLN A 76 13.21 7.56 -8.07
CA GLN A 76 14.59 7.37 -7.61
C GLN A 76 14.66 6.35 -6.47
N ILE A 77 13.74 6.42 -5.50
CA ILE A 77 13.65 5.47 -4.39
C ILE A 77 13.43 4.05 -4.94
N LEU A 78 12.42 3.86 -5.76
CA LEU A 78 12.05 2.54 -6.29
C LEU A 78 13.17 1.93 -7.15
N LYS A 79 13.88 2.74 -7.95
CA LYS A 79 15.01 2.26 -8.77
C LYS A 79 16.19 1.75 -7.94
N VAL A 80 16.30 2.16 -6.68
CA VAL A 80 17.31 1.67 -5.74
C VAL A 80 16.77 0.51 -4.90
N ASP A 81 15.59 0.68 -4.32
CA ASP A 81 15.04 -0.28 -3.35
C ASP A 81 14.56 -1.58 -4.00
N LEU A 82 13.89 -1.52 -5.16
CA LEU A 82 13.35 -2.72 -5.80
C LEU A 82 14.44 -3.74 -6.18
N PRO A 83 15.53 -3.38 -6.87
CA PRO A 83 16.60 -4.33 -7.18
C PRO A 83 17.23 -4.94 -5.92
N GLU A 84 17.35 -4.16 -4.84
CA GLU A 84 17.89 -4.66 -3.57
C GLU A 84 16.91 -5.64 -2.89
N ILE A 85 15.59 -5.38 -2.92
CA ILE A 85 14.57 -6.31 -2.43
C ILE A 85 14.62 -7.61 -3.23
N LEU A 86 14.72 -7.55 -4.55
CA LEU A 86 14.83 -8.73 -5.39
C LEU A 86 16.07 -9.56 -5.00
N ARG A 87 17.22 -8.90 -4.84
CA ARG A 87 18.45 -9.55 -4.41
C ARG A 87 18.32 -10.21 -3.03
N LEU A 88 17.74 -9.51 -2.04
CA LEU A 88 17.55 -10.00 -0.68
C LEU A 88 16.51 -11.12 -0.59
N SER A 89 15.50 -11.10 -1.45
CA SER A 89 14.49 -12.17 -1.51
C SER A 89 15.02 -13.49 -2.05
N GLY A 90 16.14 -13.47 -2.79
CA GLY A 90 16.68 -14.62 -3.49
C GLY A 90 15.81 -15.15 -4.63
N LYS A 91 14.81 -14.37 -5.05
CA LYS A 91 13.88 -14.73 -6.13
C LYS A 91 14.43 -14.29 -7.49
N GLN A 92 13.99 -14.98 -8.56
CA GLN A 92 14.34 -14.58 -9.92
C GLN A 92 13.43 -13.46 -10.43
N ASN A 93 12.15 -13.54 -10.06
CA ASN A 93 11.15 -12.54 -10.42
C ASN A 93 10.23 -12.26 -9.24
N LEU A 94 9.72 -11.03 -9.17
CA LEU A 94 8.69 -10.61 -8.22
C LEU A 94 7.53 -9.95 -8.98
N ARG A 95 6.30 -10.39 -8.72
CA ARG A 95 5.10 -9.72 -9.19
C ARG A 95 4.75 -8.58 -8.25
N VAL A 96 4.77 -7.35 -8.75
CA VAL A 96 4.57 -6.14 -7.96
C VAL A 96 3.09 -5.80 -7.90
N CYS A 97 2.49 -5.98 -6.74
CA CYS A 97 1.12 -5.57 -6.45
C CYS A 97 1.11 -4.32 -5.57
N VAL A 98 0.02 -3.55 -5.63
CA VAL A 98 -0.16 -2.32 -4.84
C VAL A 98 -1.44 -2.41 -4.04
N ILE A 99 -1.39 -2.07 -2.75
CA ILE A 99 -2.58 -1.99 -1.90
C ILE A 99 -3.51 -0.89 -2.45
N PRO A 100 -4.77 -1.20 -2.74
CA PRO A 100 -5.70 -0.20 -3.26
C PRO A 100 -6.10 0.80 -2.18
N ARG A 101 -6.31 2.03 -2.57
CA ARG A 101 -6.87 3.08 -1.68
C ARG A 101 -8.26 2.70 -1.19
N SER A 102 -8.75 3.42 -0.19
CA SER A 102 -10.02 3.12 0.51
C SER A 102 -11.29 3.26 -0.34
N LYS A 103 -11.24 3.98 -1.44
CA LYS A 103 -12.37 4.15 -2.36
C LYS A 103 -12.08 3.47 -3.70
N ARG A 104 -13.15 3.21 -4.49
CA ARG A 104 -13.03 2.74 -5.88
C ARG A 104 -12.21 3.71 -6.71
N GLU A 105 -11.45 3.22 -7.66
CA GLU A 105 -10.55 4.07 -8.47
C GLU A 105 -11.26 5.21 -9.20
N ASN A 106 -12.46 4.97 -9.71
CA ASN A 106 -13.27 5.99 -10.39
C ASN A 106 -13.76 7.11 -9.46
N SER A 107 -13.59 6.98 -8.15
CA SER A 107 -13.88 8.02 -7.16
C SER A 107 -12.72 9.01 -6.98
N TYR A 108 -11.55 8.69 -7.56
CA TYR A 108 -10.36 9.53 -7.43
C TYR A 108 -10.09 10.35 -8.68
N ARG A 109 -9.51 11.54 -8.48
CA ARG A 109 -8.91 12.30 -9.58
C ARG A 109 -7.65 11.58 -10.06
N CYS A 110 -7.31 11.71 -11.33
CA CYS A 110 -6.13 11.08 -11.93
C CYS A 110 -4.85 11.31 -11.11
N ASN A 111 -4.64 12.53 -10.61
CA ASN A 111 -3.45 12.88 -9.83
C ASN A 111 -3.42 12.30 -8.40
N GLN A 112 -4.49 11.71 -7.92
CA GLN A 112 -4.53 10.96 -6.67
C GLN A 112 -4.12 9.49 -6.85
N LEU A 113 -3.95 9.04 -8.09
CA LEU A 113 -3.50 7.69 -8.45
C LEU A 113 -2.02 7.64 -8.87
N TYR A 114 -1.29 8.74 -8.76
CA TYR A 114 0.10 8.85 -9.21
C TYR A 114 1.06 7.90 -8.45
N LEU A 115 0.77 7.52 -7.20
CA LEU A 115 1.58 6.53 -6.50
C LEU A 115 1.62 5.21 -7.30
N ARG A 116 0.45 4.63 -7.58
CA ARG A 116 0.33 3.37 -8.34
C ARG A 116 0.93 3.51 -9.75
N ALA A 117 0.60 4.58 -10.45
CA ALA A 117 1.13 4.84 -11.79
C ALA A 117 2.66 4.94 -11.82
N THR A 118 3.27 5.54 -10.79
CA THR A 118 4.74 5.63 -10.67
C THR A 118 5.35 4.26 -10.40
N ILE A 119 4.76 3.46 -9.50
CA ILE A 119 5.20 2.09 -9.23
C ILE A 119 5.13 1.26 -10.51
N GLN A 120 4.02 1.34 -11.25
CA GLN A 120 3.83 0.65 -12.52
C GLN A 120 4.95 0.98 -13.53
N LEU A 121 5.18 2.27 -13.77
CA LEU A 121 6.20 2.72 -14.72
C LEU A 121 7.61 2.22 -14.36
N VAL A 122 7.96 2.24 -13.07
CA VAL A 122 9.27 1.75 -12.63
C VAL A 122 9.36 0.23 -12.75
N THR A 123 8.32 -0.49 -12.34
CA THR A 123 8.25 -1.95 -12.45
C THR A 123 8.47 -2.42 -13.90
N GLN A 124 7.84 -1.75 -14.86
CA GLN A 124 7.98 -2.07 -16.30
C GLN A 124 9.36 -1.77 -16.87
N GLN A 125 10.17 -0.94 -16.20
CA GLN A 125 11.53 -0.59 -16.61
C GLN A 125 12.63 -1.48 -16.02
N LEU A 126 12.32 -2.25 -14.97
CA LEU A 126 13.28 -3.05 -14.23
C LEU A 126 13.18 -4.53 -14.59
N ASN A 127 14.32 -5.18 -14.79
CA ASN A 127 14.38 -6.62 -14.99
C ASN A 127 14.08 -7.37 -13.68
N GLY A 128 13.40 -8.52 -13.78
CA GLY A 128 13.04 -9.34 -12.64
C GLY A 128 11.75 -8.88 -11.92
N PHE A 129 10.99 -7.99 -12.56
CA PHE A 129 9.69 -7.54 -12.04
C PHE A 129 8.59 -7.73 -13.06
N ILE A 130 7.42 -8.15 -12.57
CA ILE A 130 6.20 -8.34 -13.36
C ILE A 130 5.18 -7.32 -12.86
N ASP A 131 4.56 -6.58 -13.77
CA ASP A 131 3.53 -5.59 -13.41
C ASP A 131 2.25 -6.31 -12.98
N GLY A 132 1.93 -6.21 -11.71
CA GLY A 132 0.70 -6.64 -11.06
C GLY A 132 0.03 -5.49 -10.31
N THR A 133 0.36 -4.24 -10.64
CA THR A 133 -0.14 -3.05 -9.92
C THR A 133 -1.65 -2.91 -9.96
N HIS A 134 -2.33 -3.57 -10.90
CA HIS A 134 -3.79 -3.62 -11.04
C HIS A 134 -4.38 -4.99 -10.67
N ASP A 135 -3.62 -5.89 -10.04
CA ASP A 135 -4.14 -7.19 -9.64
C ASP A 135 -5.11 -7.12 -8.45
N ILE A 136 -5.05 -6.03 -7.69
CA ILE A 136 -5.95 -5.80 -6.56
C ILE A 136 -6.73 -4.51 -6.82
N ILE A 137 -8.01 -4.65 -7.15
CA ILE A 137 -8.89 -3.52 -7.50
C ILE A 137 -10.06 -3.44 -6.54
N ARG A 138 -10.18 -2.30 -5.86
CA ARG A 138 -11.30 -2.06 -4.94
C ARG A 138 -12.60 -1.78 -5.71
N HIS A 139 -13.62 -2.58 -5.43
CA HIS A 139 -14.97 -2.44 -6.00
C HIS A 139 -15.99 -1.86 -5.01
N THR A 140 -15.69 -1.84 -3.71
CA THR A 140 -16.57 -1.29 -2.67
C THR A 140 -15.81 -0.29 -1.81
N ASP A 141 -16.39 0.89 -1.58
CA ASP A 141 -15.79 1.94 -0.77
C ASP A 141 -15.71 1.54 0.71
N THR A 142 -14.58 1.81 1.34
CA THR A 142 -14.36 1.64 2.77
C THR A 142 -14.03 2.98 3.43
N ALA A 143 -14.06 3.06 4.76
CA ALA A 143 -13.67 4.26 5.49
C ALA A 143 -12.17 4.55 5.29
N THR A 144 -11.82 5.83 5.13
CA THR A 144 -10.44 6.27 5.05
C THR A 144 -9.87 6.41 6.46
N THR A 145 -9.09 5.43 6.90
CA THR A 145 -8.67 5.27 8.31
C THR A 145 -7.88 6.44 8.87
N HIS A 146 -6.94 7.00 8.11
CA HIS A 146 -6.14 8.15 8.55
C HIS A 146 -6.94 9.45 8.69
N LEU A 147 -8.08 9.56 8.01
CA LEU A 147 -9.00 10.70 8.09
C LEU A 147 -10.17 10.45 9.06
N ALA A 148 -10.42 9.20 9.46
CA ALA A 148 -11.54 8.85 10.32
C ALA A 148 -11.49 9.56 11.68
N ARG A 149 -10.29 9.73 12.26
CA ARG A 149 -10.09 10.44 13.53
C ARG A 149 -10.40 11.94 13.47
N SER A 150 -10.32 12.54 12.29
CA SER A 150 -10.64 13.97 12.06
C SER A 150 -12.07 14.19 11.53
N GLY A 151 -12.89 13.13 11.45
CA GLY A 151 -14.25 13.22 10.92
C GLY A 151 -14.36 13.28 9.40
N HIS A 152 -13.26 13.18 8.68
CA HIS A 152 -13.20 13.25 7.21
C HIS A 152 -13.08 11.89 6.52
N GLY A 153 -13.20 10.78 7.25
CA GLY A 153 -12.98 9.42 6.72
C GLY A 153 -14.01 8.94 5.69
N GLY A 154 -15.11 9.68 5.53
CA GLY A 154 -16.19 9.33 4.60
C GLY A 154 -16.98 8.10 5.03
N ALA A 155 -17.92 7.67 4.17
CA ALA A 155 -18.76 6.49 4.40
C ALA A 155 -17.98 5.21 4.14
N GLY A 156 -18.46 4.11 4.74
CA GLY A 156 -17.93 2.78 4.58
C GLY A 156 -17.48 2.17 5.90
N GLU A 157 -17.19 0.88 5.87
CA GLU A 157 -16.74 0.14 7.04
C GLU A 157 -15.26 0.37 7.34
N LEU A 158 -14.92 0.31 8.63
CA LEU A 158 -13.51 0.27 9.08
C LEU A 158 -12.88 -1.08 8.72
N PRO A 159 -11.54 -1.17 8.66
CA PRO A 159 -10.85 -2.42 8.41
C PRO A 159 -11.25 -3.52 9.40
N TYR A 160 -11.52 -4.70 8.86
CA TYR A 160 -11.82 -5.93 9.58
C TYR A 160 -11.18 -7.12 8.86
N VAL A 161 -11.14 -8.29 9.49
CA VAL A 161 -10.64 -9.51 8.82
C VAL A 161 -11.54 -9.85 7.64
N GLY A 162 -10.92 -9.99 6.46
CA GLY A 162 -11.61 -10.27 5.20
C GLY A 162 -12.00 -9.03 4.39
N ILE A 163 -11.74 -7.80 4.88
CA ILE A 163 -12.12 -6.58 4.16
C ILE A 163 -11.58 -6.53 2.73
N THR A 164 -10.36 -7.02 2.50
CA THR A 164 -9.78 -7.05 1.16
C THR A 164 -10.54 -8.02 0.26
N LYS A 165 -10.87 -9.22 0.73
CA LYS A 165 -11.68 -10.20 -0.02
C LYS A 165 -13.07 -9.69 -0.32
N ASP A 166 -13.70 -9.00 0.64
CA ASP A 166 -15.08 -8.55 0.52
C ASP A 166 -15.24 -7.28 -0.34
N THR A 167 -14.17 -6.50 -0.51
CA THR A 167 -14.23 -5.17 -1.12
C THR A 167 -13.30 -4.99 -2.31
N CYS A 168 -12.49 -6.00 -2.64
CA CYS A 168 -11.55 -5.97 -3.76
C CYS A 168 -11.69 -7.21 -4.63
N ASN A 169 -11.51 -7.03 -5.94
CA ASN A 169 -11.22 -8.11 -6.86
C ASN A 169 -9.71 -8.37 -6.87
N ILE A 170 -9.31 -9.64 -6.69
CA ILE A 170 -7.92 -10.07 -6.81
C ILE A 170 -7.81 -10.93 -8.05
N SER A 171 -6.89 -10.57 -8.98
CA SER A 171 -6.64 -11.30 -10.22
C SER A 171 -6.14 -12.72 -9.94
N ASP A 172 -6.51 -13.66 -10.80
CA ASP A 172 -5.94 -15.03 -10.78
C ASP A 172 -4.46 -15.04 -11.21
N ASP A 173 -3.97 -13.97 -11.84
CA ASP A 173 -2.57 -13.84 -12.22
C ASP A 173 -1.60 -13.84 -11.03
N VAL A 174 -2.10 -13.65 -9.79
CA VAL A 174 -1.28 -13.74 -8.57
C VAL A 174 -1.00 -15.18 -8.14
N ILE A 175 -1.76 -16.16 -8.64
CA ILE A 175 -1.67 -17.57 -8.22
C ILE A 175 -0.30 -18.14 -8.58
N GLY A 176 0.39 -18.68 -7.57
CA GLY A 176 1.70 -19.31 -7.74
C GLY A 176 2.84 -18.33 -8.02
N GLN A 177 2.62 -17.02 -7.84
CA GLN A 177 3.65 -15.98 -8.02
C GLN A 177 4.33 -15.61 -6.70
N ASP A 178 5.61 -15.26 -6.79
CA ASP A 178 6.30 -14.55 -5.71
C ASP A 178 5.89 -13.08 -5.76
N ILE A 179 5.15 -12.60 -4.75
CA ILE A 179 4.54 -11.27 -4.75
C ILE A 179 5.34 -10.31 -3.89
N LEU A 180 5.60 -9.13 -4.43
CA LEU A 180 6.00 -7.94 -3.69
C LEU A 180 4.79 -7.00 -3.59
N LEU A 181 4.21 -6.89 -2.40
CA LEU A 181 3.10 -5.98 -2.12
C LEU A 181 3.64 -4.65 -1.64
N ILE A 182 3.22 -3.54 -2.25
CA ILE A 182 3.66 -2.18 -1.92
C ILE A 182 2.49 -1.37 -1.37
N ASP A 183 2.73 -0.65 -0.26
CA ASP A 183 1.86 0.39 0.27
C ASP A 183 2.65 1.67 0.56
N ASP A 184 1.93 2.78 0.78
CA ASP A 184 2.54 4.07 1.12
C ASP A 184 2.95 4.16 2.60
N LEU A 185 2.25 3.47 3.49
CA LEU A 185 2.48 3.55 4.93
C LEU A 185 1.99 2.32 5.69
N TYR A 186 2.90 1.53 6.21
CA TYR A 186 2.58 0.46 7.15
C TYR A 186 2.30 1.00 8.56
N THR A 187 1.16 0.60 9.14
CA THR A 187 0.80 0.95 10.52
C THR A 187 0.36 -0.28 11.31
N LYS A 188 1.04 -0.56 12.43
CA LYS A 188 0.76 -1.72 13.30
C LYS A 188 -0.63 -1.74 13.94
N THR A 189 -1.44 -0.69 13.76
CA THR A 189 -2.70 -0.51 14.50
C THR A 189 -3.95 -0.66 13.66
N VAL A 190 -3.84 -0.82 12.34
CA VAL A 190 -4.98 -0.77 11.42
C VAL A 190 -5.23 -2.08 10.66
N ASN A 191 -4.24 -2.96 10.55
CA ASN A 191 -4.29 -4.28 9.89
C ASN A 191 -4.78 -4.27 8.42
N ILE A 192 -4.59 -3.18 7.69
CA ILE A 192 -4.96 -3.10 6.26
C ILE A 192 -3.99 -3.95 5.45
N ASP A 193 -2.69 -3.75 5.71
CA ASP A 193 -1.63 -4.49 5.01
C ASP A 193 -1.72 -5.97 5.31
N GLU A 194 -1.86 -6.34 6.58
CA GLU A 194 -1.94 -7.74 7.02
C GLU A 194 -3.15 -8.45 6.40
N ASP A 195 -4.29 -7.77 6.30
CA ASP A 195 -5.49 -8.34 5.68
C ASP A 195 -5.30 -8.52 4.16
N CYS A 196 -4.68 -7.55 3.49
CA CYS A 196 -4.36 -7.64 2.07
C CYS A 196 -3.34 -8.75 1.79
N ILE A 197 -2.28 -8.86 2.60
CA ILE A 197 -1.31 -9.95 2.52
C ILE A 197 -2.01 -11.30 2.69
N GLN A 198 -2.87 -11.44 3.71
CA GLN A 198 -3.58 -12.69 3.94
C GLN A 198 -4.53 -13.04 2.79
N ALA A 199 -5.18 -12.04 2.20
CA ALA A 199 -6.06 -12.27 1.04
C ALA A 199 -5.29 -12.80 -0.18
N LEU A 200 -4.06 -12.34 -0.38
CA LEU A 200 -3.16 -12.87 -1.42
C LEU A 200 -2.67 -14.28 -1.10
N LEU A 201 -2.36 -14.58 0.17
CA LEU A 201 -1.92 -15.92 0.61
C LEU A 201 -3.05 -16.95 0.54
N ASP A 202 -4.29 -16.53 0.67
CA ASP A 202 -5.47 -17.39 0.58
C ASP A 202 -5.94 -17.62 -0.88
N LYS A 203 -5.38 -16.90 -1.85
CA LYS A 203 -5.67 -17.02 -3.28
C LYS A 203 -4.80 -18.08 -3.96
#